data_37c08faa7fbd55260df74f4f39736e3f
#
_entry.id   37c08faa7fbd55260df74f4f39736e3f
#
_cell.length_a   1.000
_cell.length_b   1.000
_cell.length_c   1.000
_cell.angle_alpha   90.00
_cell.angle_beta   90.00
_cell.angle_gamma   90.00
#
_symmetry.space_group_name_H-M   'P 1'
#
loop_
_entity.id
_entity.type
_entity.pdbx_description
1 polymer ?
#
loop_
_entity_poly.entity_id
_entity_poly.type
_entity_poly.pdbx_seq_one_letter_code
_entity_poly.pdbx_strand_id
1 'polypeptide(L)'
;IRGDCPTTIEEASYIVDFVWKGTSFDRMQGALKTLAVEDASLSGYLYHRLLGHDVEPQVLKGSKEPAKEVPGLPALNPSQASAVRAVVREPLALIQGPPGTGKTVTSAAIVYHMAKQKLGQVLVAAPSNIAVDQLTEKIHATGLKVVRLVAKSKENEPSHVDHLSLHVVLRHVDAPEVAELRKLTKLKEETGDLTMQDLKRFKRLKAQAERAILKAAEVVCCTCVGA
;
A
#
# COMPACT_ATOMS: atom_id res chain seq x y z
N ILE A 1 -1.29 10.50 22.86
CA ILE A 1 -1.64 10.48 24.30
C ILE A 1 -1.98 9.03 24.62
N ARG A 2 -1.26 8.39 25.54
CA ARG A 2 -1.56 7.03 26.03
C ARG A 2 -2.30 7.20 27.36
N GLY A 3 -3.58 6.95 27.35
CA GLY A 3 -4.46 7.03 28.51
C GLY A 3 -5.59 8.04 28.29
N ASP A 4 -6.70 7.82 28.94
CA ASP A 4 -7.83 8.75 28.97
C ASP A 4 -7.40 9.99 29.75
N CYS A 5 -7.26 11.11 29.04
CA CYS A 5 -7.00 12.38 29.68
C CYS A 5 -8.34 12.87 30.26
N PRO A 6 -8.51 13.01 31.59
CA PRO A 6 -9.74 13.51 32.16
C PRO A 6 -9.96 14.95 31.70
N THR A 7 -11.12 15.23 31.15
CA THR A 7 -11.48 16.55 30.60
C THR A 7 -11.91 17.57 31.64
N THR A 8 -12.07 17.15 32.90
CA THR A 8 -12.52 17.98 34.02
C THR A 8 -11.81 17.62 35.31
N ILE A 9 -10.67 18.28 35.59
CA ILE A 9 -10.09 18.26 36.93
C ILE A 9 -9.58 19.65 37.25
N GLU A 10 -10.21 20.29 38.22
CA GLU A 10 -9.89 21.66 38.65
C GLU A 10 -8.57 21.77 39.44
N GLU A 11 -7.93 20.69 39.86
CA GLU A 11 -6.74 20.71 40.73
C GLU A 11 -5.66 19.66 40.41
N ALA A 12 -5.56 19.14 39.22
CA ALA A 12 -4.51 18.16 38.89
C ALA A 12 -3.37 18.78 38.09
N SER A 13 -2.14 18.62 38.59
CA SER A 13 -0.94 18.90 37.80
C SER A 13 -0.59 17.69 36.95
N TYR A 14 -0.35 17.91 35.66
CA TYR A 14 0.01 16.88 34.70
C TYR A 14 1.49 17.02 34.34
N ILE A 15 2.17 15.85 34.26
CA ILE A 15 3.48 15.76 33.63
C ILE A 15 3.26 15.35 32.17
N VAL A 16 3.71 16.15 31.23
CA VAL A 16 3.62 15.86 29.80
C VAL A 16 4.99 15.51 29.29
N ASP A 17 5.15 14.22 28.93
CA ASP A 17 6.36 13.74 28.29
C ASP A 17 6.14 13.61 26.78
N PHE A 18 7.00 14.25 25.99
CA PHE A 18 7.02 14.07 24.53
C PHE A 18 7.73 12.77 24.19
N VAL A 19 6.96 11.75 23.83
CA VAL A 19 7.50 10.44 23.45
C VAL A 19 7.73 10.39 21.94
N TRP A 20 8.99 10.21 21.54
CA TRP A 20 9.35 10.03 20.14
C TRP A 20 8.87 8.67 19.62
N LYS A 21 8.10 8.67 18.53
CA LYS A 21 7.66 7.44 17.87
C LYS A 21 8.64 7.10 16.74
N GLY A 22 9.67 6.30 17.06
CA GLY A 22 10.76 5.95 16.16
C GLY A 22 10.41 4.98 15.01
N THR A 23 9.23 4.38 14.99
CA THR A 23 8.86 3.28 14.08
C THR A 23 9.16 3.57 12.60
N SER A 24 8.90 4.78 12.12
CA SER A 24 9.19 5.13 10.73
C SER A 24 10.68 5.19 10.44
N PHE A 25 11.46 5.72 11.38
CA PHE A 25 12.93 5.77 11.28
C PHE A 25 13.54 4.37 11.34
N ASP A 26 13.06 3.51 12.23
CA ASP A 26 13.55 2.15 12.35
C ASP A 26 13.33 1.37 11.06
N ARG A 27 12.17 1.56 10.42
CA ARG A 27 11.87 0.94 9.11
C ARG A 27 12.72 1.51 7.99
N MET A 28 12.91 2.83 7.93
CA MET A 28 13.81 3.46 6.95
C MET A 28 15.24 2.97 7.12
N GLN A 29 15.75 2.91 8.35
CA GLN A 29 17.08 2.37 8.65
C GLN A 29 17.20 0.88 8.28
N GLY A 30 16.15 0.09 8.53
CA GLY A 30 16.08 -1.30 8.11
C GLY A 30 16.18 -1.43 6.59
N ALA A 31 15.41 -0.66 5.84
CA ALA A 31 15.44 -0.66 4.37
C ALA A 31 16.82 -0.25 3.83
N LEU A 32 17.45 0.78 4.41
CA LEU A 32 18.80 1.19 4.03
C LEU A 32 19.86 0.11 4.33
N LYS A 33 19.73 -0.59 5.44
CA LYS A 33 20.62 -1.74 5.75
C LYS A 33 20.45 -2.87 4.74
N THR A 34 19.22 -3.21 4.39
CA THR A 34 18.93 -4.23 3.35
C THR A 34 19.54 -3.80 2.02
N LEU A 35 19.35 -2.55 1.61
CA LEU A 35 19.95 -2.01 0.39
C LEU A 35 21.49 -2.08 0.39
N ALA A 36 22.12 -1.87 1.54
CA ALA A 36 23.57 -1.85 1.67
C ALA A 36 24.22 -3.25 1.76
N VAL A 37 23.48 -4.26 2.21
CA VAL A 37 24.04 -5.59 2.53
C VAL A 37 23.55 -6.68 1.58
N GLU A 38 22.32 -6.56 1.04
CA GLU A 38 21.72 -7.59 0.20
C GLU A 38 21.83 -7.22 -1.29
N ASP A 39 22.75 -7.86 -2.01
CA ASP A 39 22.97 -7.62 -3.45
C ASP A 39 21.72 -7.86 -4.30
N ALA A 40 20.80 -8.73 -3.83
CA ALA A 40 19.55 -9.03 -4.51
C ALA A 40 18.40 -8.05 -4.17
N SER A 41 18.61 -7.07 -3.30
CA SER A 41 17.59 -6.11 -2.87
C SER A 41 17.07 -5.22 -4.00
N LEU A 42 17.97 -4.84 -4.92
CA LEU A 42 17.68 -4.11 -6.15
C LEU A 42 18.46 -4.70 -7.32
N SER A 43 17.95 -4.48 -8.55
CA SER A 43 18.76 -4.78 -9.74
C SER A 43 20.00 -3.88 -9.77
N GLY A 44 21.12 -4.39 -10.29
CA GLY A 44 22.36 -3.61 -10.43
C GLY A 44 22.14 -2.29 -11.17
N TYR A 45 21.29 -2.30 -12.20
CA TYR A 45 20.91 -1.07 -12.91
C TYR A 45 20.28 -0.02 -11.97
N LEU A 46 19.27 -0.39 -11.19
CA LEU A 46 18.59 0.52 -10.26
C LEU A 46 19.52 0.98 -9.15
N TYR A 47 20.34 0.08 -8.60
CA TYR A 47 21.31 0.39 -7.58
C TYR A 47 22.28 1.48 -8.03
N HIS A 48 22.95 1.27 -9.17
CA HIS A 48 23.91 2.23 -9.70
C HIS A 48 23.25 3.55 -10.11
N ARG A 49 22.04 3.48 -10.69
CA ARG A 49 21.28 4.66 -11.08
C ARG A 49 20.88 5.53 -9.88
N LEU A 50 20.46 4.91 -8.78
CA LEU A 50 20.12 5.63 -7.53
C LEU A 50 21.34 6.25 -6.85
N LEU A 51 22.53 5.66 -7.00
CA LEU A 51 23.79 6.23 -6.52
C LEU A 51 24.35 7.33 -7.43
N GLY A 52 23.69 7.65 -8.54
CA GLY A 52 24.13 8.70 -9.46
C GLY A 52 25.26 8.26 -10.41
N HIS A 53 25.52 6.96 -10.52
CA HIS A 53 26.49 6.44 -11.48
C HIS A 53 25.92 6.51 -12.89
N ASP A 54 26.78 6.76 -13.87
CA ASP A 54 26.44 6.62 -15.28
C ASP A 54 26.27 5.16 -15.63
N VAL A 55 25.07 4.81 -16.13
CA VAL A 55 24.72 3.47 -16.61
C VAL A 55 24.03 3.57 -17.96
N GLU A 56 24.28 2.60 -18.81
CA GLU A 56 23.62 2.55 -20.12
C GLU A 56 22.10 2.49 -19.97
N PRO A 57 21.35 3.31 -20.74
CA PRO A 57 19.89 3.30 -20.71
C PRO A 57 19.36 1.91 -21.03
N GLN A 58 18.43 1.43 -20.20
CA GLN A 58 17.75 0.16 -20.41
C GLN A 58 16.31 0.39 -20.80
N VAL A 59 15.82 -0.40 -21.74
CA VAL A 59 14.41 -0.43 -22.15
C VAL A 59 13.83 -1.79 -21.78
N LEU A 60 12.67 -1.78 -21.13
CA LEU A 60 11.96 -3.00 -20.76
C LEU A 60 11.45 -3.70 -22.03
N LYS A 61 11.91 -4.94 -22.22
CA LYS A 61 11.53 -5.76 -23.38
C LYS A 61 10.06 -6.20 -23.26
N GLY A 62 9.32 -6.11 -24.36
CA GLY A 62 7.96 -6.63 -24.45
C GLY A 62 6.87 -5.71 -23.85
N SER A 63 7.22 -4.47 -23.50
CA SER A 63 6.21 -3.49 -23.10
C SER A 63 5.24 -3.21 -24.24
N LYS A 64 3.94 -3.42 -24.00
CA LYS A 64 2.90 -3.08 -24.96
C LYS A 64 2.71 -1.56 -24.98
N GLU A 65 2.41 -1.01 -26.16
CA GLU A 65 2.01 0.40 -26.27
C GLU A 65 0.80 0.65 -25.34
N PRO A 66 0.85 1.70 -24.51
CA PRO A 66 -0.27 2.04 -23.65
C PRO A 66 -1.48 2.44 -24.50
N ALA A 67 -2.66 1.98 -24.13
CA ALA A 67 -3.90 2.43 -24.72
C ALA A 67 -4.08 3.94 -24.49
N LYS A 68 -4.72 4.62 -25.45
CA LYS A 68 -4.98 6.07 -25.34
C LYS A 68 -5.97 6.39 -24.23
N GLU A 69 -6.89 5.49 -23.95
CA GLU A 69 -7.96 5.67 -22.98
C GLU A 69 -7.85 4.59 -21.88
N VAL A 70 -8.09 5.01 -20.65
CA VAL A 70 -8.13 4.16 -19.46
C VAL A 70 -9.55 4.22 -18.90
N PRO A 71 -10.22 3.07 -18.72
CA PRO A 71 -11.57 3.04 -18.15
C PRO A 71 -11.63 3.79 -16.80
N GLY A 72 -12.71 4.55 -16.59
CA GLY A 72 -12.93 5.26 -15.33
C GLY A 72 -12.04 6.48 -15.07
N LEU A 73 -11.14 6.81 -16.00
CA LEU A 73 -10.29 8.00 -15.91
C LEU A 73 -10.58 8.99 -17.05
N PRO A 74 -10.41 10.30 -16.82
CA PRO A 74 -10.48 11.28 -17.89
C PRO A 74 -9.35 11.07 -18.92
N ALA A 75 -9.57 11.53 -20.14
CA ALA A 75 -8.58 11.49 -21.20
C ALA A 75 -7.29 12.20 -20.78
N LEU A 76 -6.16 11.57 -21.05
CA LEU A 76 -4.84 12.13 -20.76
C LEU A 76 -4.46 13.17 -21.80
N ASN A 77 -3.87 14.28 -21.36
CA ASN A 77 -3.24 15.23 -22.27
C ASN A 77 -1.93 14.65 -22.86
N PRO A 78 -1.36 15.27 -23.91
CA PRO A 78 -0.16 14.74 -24.58
C PRO A 78 1.04 14.53 -23.65
N SER A 79 1.28 15.41 -22.68
CA SER A 79 2.40 15.27 -21.72
C SER A 79 2.17 14.15 -20.72
N GLN A 80 0.95 13.99 -20.21
CA GLN A 80 0.57 12.87 -19.36
C GLN A 80 0.68 11.53 -20.09
N ALA A 81 0.20 11.45 -21.33
CA ALA A 81 0.34 10.26 -22.16
C ALA A 81 1.82 9.94 -22.46
N SER A 82 2.67 10.94 -22.64
CA SER A 82 4.11 10.76 -22.79
C SER A 82 4.75 10.19 -21.52
N ALA A 83 4.36 10.71 -20.34
CA ALA A 83 4.81 10.18 -19.06
C ALA A 83 4.43 8.70 -18.86
N VAL A 84 3.19 8.32 -19.19
CA VAL A 84 2.75 6.91 -19.13
C VAL A 84 3.61 6.04 -20.06
N ARG A 85 3.89 6.47 -21.30
CA ARG A 85 4.75 5.73 -22.23
C ARG A 85 6.17 5.54 -21.69
N ALA A 86 6.74 6.59 -21.11
CA ALA A 86 8.08 6.54 -20.54
C ALA A 86 8.16 5.49 -19.42
N VAL A 87 7.25 5.55 -18.42
CA VAL A 87 7.24 4.63 -17.27
C VAL A 87 7.07 3.16 -17.70
N VAL A 88 6.25 2.90 -18.72
CA VAL A 88 6.01 1.53 -19.20
C VAL A 88 7.24 0.94 -19.89
N ARG A 89 8.12 1.79 -20.42
CA ARG A 89 9.32 1.37 -21.19
C ARG A 89 10.61 1.38 -20.38
N GLU A 90 10.69 2.20 -19.36
CA GLU A 90 11.91 2.44 -18.60
C GLU A 90 11.87 1.76 -17.23
N PRO A 91 13.00 1.11 -16.78
CA PRO A 91 13.07 0.50 -15.45
C PRO A 91 12.95 1.52 -14.30
N LEU A 92 13.30 2.78 -14.55
CA LEU A 92 13.21 3.90 -13.63
C LEU A 92 12.75 5.14 -14.39
N ALA A 93 11.66 5.74 -13.96
CA ALA A 93 11.16 6.99 -14.51
C ALA A 93 10.82 7.98 -13.39
N LEU A 94 11.16 9.25 -13.60
CA LEU A 94 10.82 10.34 -12.68
C LEU A 94 9.80 11.26 -13.36
N ILE A 95 8.68 11.50 -12.66
CA ILE A 95 7.60 12.36 -13.15
C ILE A 95 7.49 13.57 -12.23
N GLN A 96 7.72 14.75 -12.79
CA GLN A 96 7.57 16.02 -12.09
C GLN A 96 6.39 16.79 -12.65
N GLY A 97 5.66 17.48 -11.78
CA GLY A 97 4.58 18.38 -12.17
C GLY A 97 4.09 19.24 -11.02
N PRO A 98 3.70 20.49 -11.26
CA PRO A 98 3.11 21.38 -10.26
C PRO A 98 1.81 20.82 -9.68
N PRO A 99 1.29 21.37 -8.55
CA PRO A 99 -0.05 21.07 -8.07
C PRO A 99 -1.11 21.29 -9.17
N GLY A 100 -2.15 20.47 -9.20
CA GLY A 100 -3.25 20.61 -10.18
C GLY A 100 -3.00 20.04 -11.59
N THR A 101 -1.81 19.55 -11.91
CA THR A 101 -1.48 18.98 -13.24
C THR A 101 -1.99 17.57 -13.49
N GLY A 102 -2.80 17.03 -12.60
CA GLY A 102 -3.39 15.69 -12.76
C GLY A 102 -2.43 14.52 -12.47
N LYS A 103 -1.40 14.72 -11.62
CA LYS A 103 -0.45 13.64 -11.24
C LYS A 103 -1.16 12.38 -10.76
N THR A 104 -2.19 12.49 -9.93
CA THR A 104 -2.94 11.34 -9.41
C THR A 104 -3.62 10.54 -10.51
N VAL A 105 -4.22 11.22 -11.50
CA VAL A 105 -4.84 10.58 -12.68
C VAL A 105 -3.77 9.91 -13.53
N THR A 106 -2.66 10.59 -13.78
CA THR A 106 -1.52 10.03 -14.52
C THR A 106 -0.96 8.79 -13.82
N SER A 107 -0.80 8.84 -12.50
CA SER A 107 -0.33 7.68 -11.70
C SER A 107 -1.31 6.51 -11.79
N ALA A 108 -2.61 6.75 -11.70
CA ALA A 108 -3.61 5.69 -11.86
C ALA A 108 -3.58 5.07 -13.27
N ALA A 109 -3.37 5.88 -14.30
CA ALA A 109 -3.22 5.39 -15.68
C ALA A 109 -1.94 4.54 -15.83
N ILE A 110 -0.82 4.96 -15.24
CA ILE A 110 0.42 4.19 -15.22
C ILE A 110 0.18 2.81 -14.56
N VAL A 111 -0.42 2.79 -13.38
CA VAL A 111 -0.73 1.57 -12.64
C VAL A 111 -1.63 0.64 -13.47
N TYR A 112 -2.64 1.19 -14.13
CA TYR A 112 -3.50 0.42 -15.04
C TYR A 112 -2.69 -0.27 -16.14
N HIS A 113 -1.82 0.47 -16.84
CA HIS A 113 -1.03 -0.11 -17.91
C HIS A 113 0.00 -1.13 -17.40
N MET A 114 0.63 -0.89 -16.24
CA MET A 114 1.54 -1.86 -15.60
C MET A 114 0.79 -3.16 -15.26
N ALA A 115 -0.38 -3.07 -14.62
CA ALA A 115 -1.18 -4.25 -14.27
C ALA A 115 -1.64 -5.03 -15.52
N LYS A 116 -1.99 -4.33 -16.61
CA LYS A 116 -2.40 -4.97 -17.88
C LYS A 116 -1.26 -5.68 -18.62
N GLN A 117 -0.02 -5.40 -18.29
CA GLN A 117 1.12 -6.18 -18.82
C GLN A 117 1.21 -7.58 -18.21
N LYS A 118 0.60 -7.81 -17.04
CA LYS A 118 0.60 -9.10 -16.31
C LYS A 118 2.01 -9.61 -15.98
N LEU A 119 2.96 -8.73 -15.79
CA LEU A 119 4.34 -9.08 -15.41
C LEU A 119 4.48 -9.35 -13.91
N GLY A 120 3.48 -9.04 -13.14
CA GLY A 120 3.43 -9.22 -11.69
C GLY A 120 2.38 -8.32 -11.06
N GLN A 121 2.41 -8.26 -9.75
CA GLN A 121 1.56 -7.41 -8.95
C GLN A 121 2.16 -5.99 -8.86
N VAL A 122 1.33 -4.97 -8.91
CA VAL A 122 1.78 -3.57 -8.79
C VAL A 122 1.66 -3.11 -7.35
N LEU A 123 2.77 -2.63 -6.78
CA LEU A 123 2.79 -1.98 -5.46
C LEU A 123 2.72 -0.46 -5.64
N VAL A 124 1.77 0.18 -4.99
CA VAL A 124 1.59 1.63 -4.98
C VAL A 124 1.83 2.16 -3.57
N ALA A 125 2.84 3.00 -3.41
CA ALA A 125 3.18 3.58 -2.11
C ALA A 125 3.12 5.11 -2.15
N ALA A 126 2.61 5.71 -1.07
CA ALA A 126 2.60 7.16 -0.91
C ALA A 126 2.93 7.55 0.54
N PRO A 127 3.38 8.79 0.79
CA PRO A 127 3.85 9.20 2.12
C PRO A 127 2.72 9.36 3.16
N SER A 128 1.49 9.59 2.75
CA SER A 128 0.35 9.78 3.65
C SER A 128 -0.84 8.87 3.31
N ASN A 129 -1.67 8.56 4.32
CA ASN A 129 -2.89 7.78 4.11
C ASN A 129 -3.84 8.46 3.11
N ILE A 130 -4.02 9.78 3.21
CA ILE A 130 -4.88 10.55 2.31
C ILE A 130 -4.43 10.38 0.84
N ALA A 131 -3.13 10.49 0.57
CA ALA A 131 -2.59 10.32 -0.77
C ALA A 131 -2.78 8.89 -1.30
N VAL A 132 -2.59 7.87 -0.43
CA VAL A 132 -2.84 6.48 -0.80
C VAL A 132 -4.31 6.25 -1.09
N ASP A 133 -5.22 6.78 -0.28
CA ASP A 133 -6.65 6.61 -0.43
C ASP A 133 -7.15 7.24 -1.75
N GLN A 134 -6.68 8.45 -2.08
CA GLN A 134 -6.96 9.09 -3.36
C GLN A 134 -6.46 8.29 -4.56
N LEU A 135 -5.24 7.72 -4.47
CA LEU A 135 -4.71 6.83 -5.52
C LEU A 135 -5.52 5.55 -5.62
N THR A 136 -5.83 4.92 -4.49
CA THR A 136 -6.63 3.69 -4.41
C THR A 136 -7.98 3.86 -5.09
N GLU A 137 -8.69 4.96 -4.80
CA GLU A 137 -9.98 5.29 -5.42
C GLU A 137 -9.86 5.40 -6.95
N LYS A 138 -8.87 6.17 -7.44
CA LYS A 138 -8.67 6.37 -8.87
C LYS A 138 -8.26 5.07 -9.59
N ILE A 139 -7.44 4.26 -8.97
CA ILE A 139 -7.03 2.96 -9.52
C ILE A 139 -8.22 1.99 -9.52
N HIS A 140 -9.01 1.96 -8.46
CA HIS A 140 -10.21 1.11 -8.39
C HIS A 140 -11.23 1.47 -9.47
N ALA A 141 -11.40 2.76 -9.76
CA ALA A 141 -12.29 3.25 -10.83
C ALA A 141 -11.93 2.68 -12.22
N THR A 142 -10.68 2.23 -12.43
CA THR A 142 -10.25 1.59 -13.68
C THR A 142 -10.71 0.12 -13.82
N GLY A 143 -11.36 -0.44 -12.81
CA GLY A 143 -11.82 -1.84 -12.78
C GLY A 143 -10.75 -2.85 -12.39
N LEU A 144 -9.57 -2.42 -11.92
CA LEU A 144 -8.55 -3.31 -11.37
C LEU A 144 -8.94 -3.82 -9.98
N LYS A 145 -8.46 -5.03 -9.65
CA LYS A 145 -8.58 -5.61 -8.30
C LYS A 145 -7.55 -4.96 -7.36
N VAL A 146 -8.00 -4.02 -6.57
CA VAL A 146 -7.14 -3.22 -5.67
C VAL A 146 -7.36 -3.65 -4.22
N VAL A 147 -6.29 -3.75 -3.47
CA VAL A 147 -6.32 -3.94 -2.00
C VAL A 147 -5.52 -2.83 -1.33
N ARG A 148 -6.12 -2.20 -0.32
CA ARG A 148 -5.53 -1.15 0.50
C ARG A 148 -5.01 -1.75 1.81
N LEU A 149 -3.71 -1.59 2.09
CA LEU A 149 -3.11 -1.96 3.37
C LEU A 149 -3.15 -0.77 4.34
N VAL A 150 -3.81 -0.95 5.46
CA VAL A 150 -3.94 0.05 6.53
C VAL A 150 -3.16 -0.44 7.75
N ALA A 151 -2.46 0.47 8.42
CA ALA A 151 -1.80 0.12 9.69
C ALA A 151 -2.85 -0.21 10.76
N LYS A 152 -2.61 -1.25 11.57
CA LYS A 152 -3.55 -1.72 12.59
C LYS A 152 -4.05 -0.61 13.53
N SER A 153 -3.21 0.37 13.83
CA SER A 153 -3.57 1.52 14.67
C SER A 153 -4.51 2.52 13.98
N LYS A 154 -4.74 2.36 12.67
CA LYS A 154 -5.56 3.23 11.83
C LYS A 154 -6.79 2.52 11.22
N GLU A 155 -6.99 1.24 11.55
CA GLU A 155 -8.12 0.45 11.04
C GLU A 155 -9.50 1.00 11.50
N ASN A 156 -9.53 1.78 12.56
CA ASN A 156 -10.75 2.40 13.08
C ASN A 156 -10.98 3.84 12.57
N GLU A 157 -10.05 4.41 11.80
CA GLU A 157 -10.23 5.72 11.20
C GLU A 157 -11.03 5.57 9.90
N PRO A 158 -12.20 6.22 9.77
CA PRO A 158 -13.05 6.05 8.58
C PRO A 158 -12.36 6.60 7.34
N SER A 159 -12.44 5.85 6.24
CA SER A 159 -11.98 6.26 4.92
C SER A 159 -13.03 5.92 3.86
N HIS A 160 -13.15 6.75 2.83
CA HIS A 160 -14.06 6.50 1.70
C HIS A 160 -13.68 5.25 0.87
N VAL A 161 -12.47 4.72 1.05
CA VAL A 161 -11.99 3.48 0.42
C VAL A 161 -11.92 2.29 1.38
N ASP A 162 -12.56 2.36 2.55
CA ASP A 162 -12.52 1.28 3.54
C ASP A 162 -12.96 -0.07 2.99
N HIS A 163 -13.92 -0.10 2.07
CA HIS A 163 -14.38 -1.32 1.41
C HIS A 163 -13.28 -2.05 0.62
N LEU A 164 -12.16 -1.37 0.29
CA LEU A 164 -10.98 -1.93 -0.37
C LEU A 164 -9.87 -2.31 0.64
N SER A 165 -10.05 -1.96 1.91
CA SER A 165 -9.07 -2.24 2.95
C SER A 165 -9.00 -3.73 3.26
N LEU A 166 -7.78 -4.27 3.39
CA LEU A 166 -7.55 -5.71 3.60
C LEU A 166 -8.37 -6.28 4.76
N HIS A 167 -8.43 -5.55 5.90
CA HIS A 167 -9.17 -5.99 7.08
C HIS A 167 -10.69 -6.00 6.86
N VAL A 168 -11.23 -5.14 5.98
CA VAL A 168 -12.65 -5.12 5.61
C VAL A 168 -12.93 -6.21 4.59
N VAL A 169 -12.12 -6.31 3.53
CA VAL A 169 -12.25 -7.37 2.51
C VAL A 169 -12.22 -8.75 3.16
N LEU A 170 -11.32 -8.98 4.13
CA LEU A 170 -11.22 -10.23 4.87
C LEU A 170 -12.53 -10.63 5.56
N ARG A 171 -13.33 -9.66 6.04
CA ARG A 171 -14.62 -9.93 6.68
C ARG A 171 -15.69 -10.44 5.71
N HIS A 172 -15.56 -10.12 4.42
CA HIS A 172 -16.58 -10.39 3.39
C HIS A 172 -16.23 -11.57 2.46
N VAL A 173 -15.01 -12.11 2.56
CA VAL A 173 -14.61 -13.28 1.76
C VAL A 173 -15.32 -14.53 2.27
N ASP A 174 -16.00 -15.25 1.37
CA ASP A 174 -16.61 -16.56 1.65
C ASP A 174 -15.61 -17.69 1.35
N ALA A 175 -14.83 -18.03 2.38
CA ALA A 175 -13.92 -19.17 2.34
C ALA A 175 -14.02 -19.96 3.67
N PRO A 176 -13.83 -21.29 3.66
CA PRO A 176 -13.91 -22.11 4.88
C PRO A 176 -12.98 -21.61 5.99
N GLU A 177 -11.78 -21.21 5.63
CA GLU A 177 -10.76 -20.67 6.57
C GLU A 177 -11.23 -19.35 7.19
N VAL A 178 -11.94 -18.53 6.43
CA VAL A 178 -12.51 -17.27 6.92
C VAL A 178 -13.71 -17.51 7.81
N ALA A 179 -14.53 -18.52 7.54
CA ALA A 179 -15.64 -18.91 8.40
C ALA A 179 -15.14 -19.33 9.79
N GLU A 180 -14.06 -20.10 9.84
CA GLU A 180 -13.41 -20.47 11.10
C GLU A 180 -12.77 -19.28 11.81
N LEU A 181 -12.10 -18.40 11.06
CA LEU A 181 -11.54 -17.16 11.58
C LEU A 181 -12.62 -16.28 12.22
N ARG A 182 -13.79 -16.16 11.59
CA ARG A 182 -14.95 -15.44 12.14
C ARG A 182 -15.42 -16.03 13.48
N LYS A 183 -15.48 -17.38 13.60
CA LYS A 183 -15.84 -18.05 14.86
C LYS A 183 -14.86 -17.71 15.97
N LEU A 184 -13.55 -17.79 15.70
CA LEU A 184 -12.51 -17.45 16.67
C LEU A 184 -12.50 -15.94 17.02
N THR A 185 -12.82 -15.07 16.05
CA THR A 185 -12.97 -13.62 16.30
C THR A 185 -14.12 -13.37 17.27
N LYS A 186 -15.28 -13.98 17.01
CA LYS A 186 -16.47 -13.86 17.86
C LYS A 186 -16.21 -14.40 19.27
N LEU A 187 -15.55 -15.56 19.38
CA LEU A 187 -15.15 -16.13 20.67
C LEU A 187 -14.25 -15.16 21.45
N LYS A 188 -13.30 -14.54 20.77
CA LYS A 188 -12.40 -13.53 21.37
C LYS A 188 -13.14 -12.30 21.86
N GLU A 189 -14.15 -11.83 21.10
CA GLU A 189 -14.99 -10.69 21.48
C GLU A 189 -15.89 -11.01 22.70
N GLU A 190 -16.40 -12.24 22.78
CA GLU A 190 -17.28 -12.69 23.86
C GLU A 190 -16.53 -13.01 25.15
N THR A 191 -15.34 -13.61 25.08
CA THR A 191 -14.57 -14.09 26.25
C THR A 191 -13.45 -13.16 26.68
N GLY A 192 -13.10 -12.16 25.84
CA GLY A 192 -11.97 -11.26 26.04
C GLY A 192 -10.61 -11.85 25.66
N ASP A 193 -10.42 -13.16 25.80
CA ASP A 193 -9.16 -13.86 25.50
C ASP A 193 -9.38 -15.21 24.79
N LEU A 194 -8.37 -15.66 24.06
CA LEU A 194 -8.33 -16.98 23.44
C LEU A 194 -7.31 -17.89 24.16
N THR A 195 -7.57 -19.21 24.17
CA THR A 195 -6.55 -20.16 24.61
C THR A 195 -5.26 -20.01 23.76
N MET A 196 -4.11 -20.43 24.28
CA MET A 196 -2.85 -20.37 23.53
C MET A 196 -2.91 -21.15 22.21
N GLN A 197 -3.67 -22.24 22.15
CA GLN A 197 -3.88 -23.03 20.93
C GLN A 197 -4.75 -22.27 19.94
N ASP A 198 -5.87 -21.70 20.38
CA ASP A 198 -6.78 -20.94 19.55
C ASP A 198 -6.13 -19.65 19.04
N LEU A 199 -5.30 -19.00 19.84
CA LEU A 199 -4.55 -17.82 19.44
C LEU A 199 -3.54 -18.14 18.32
N LYS A 200 -2.80 -19.26 18.42
CA LYS A 200 -1.90 -19.72 17.34
C LYS A 200 -2.69 -20.05 16.08
N ARG A 201 -3.83 -20.74 16.21
CA ARG A 201 -4.72 -21.09 15.11
C ARG A 201 -5.29 -19.84 14.43
N PHE A 202 -5.80 -18.90 15.22
CA PHE A 202 -6.30 -17.60 14.77
C PHE A 202 -5.25 -16.83 13.94
N LYS A 203 -4.02 -16.69 14.47
CA LYS A 203 -2.93 -16.00 13.76
C LYS A 203 -2.59 -16.67 12.44
N ARG A 204 -2.55 -18.02 12.41
CA ARG A 204 -2.27 -18.79 11.20
C ARG A 204 -3.36 -18.62 10.15
N LEU A 205 -4.63 -18.79 10.52
CA LEU A 205 -5.76 -18.64 9.60
C LEU A 205 -5.86 -17.22 9.05
N LYS A 206 -5.66 -16.21 9.91
CA LYS A 206 -5.63 -14.82 9.49
C LYS A 206 -4.54 -14.56 8.46
N ALA A 207 -3.32 -15.00 8.73
CA ALA A 207 -2.20 -14.82 7.80
C ALA A 207 -2.40 -15.56 6.47
N GLN A 208 -3.03 -16.75 6.48
CA GLN A 208 -3.36 -17.49 5.26
C GLN A 208 -4.41 -16.76 4.43
N ALA A 209 -5.48 -16.29 5.05
CA ALA A 209 -6.55 -15.57 4.37
C ALA A 209 -6.06 -14.21 3.82
N GLU A 210 -5.27 -13.45 4.60
CA GLU A 210 -4.65 -12.20 4.14
C GLU A 210 -3.74 -12.44 2.93
N ARG A 211 -2.91 -13.48 2.95
CA ARG A 211 -2.05 -13.86 1.82
C ARG A 211 -2.86 -14.25 0.59
N ALA A 212 -3.96 -14.96 0.74
CA ALA A 212 -4.84 -15.34 -0.37
C ALA A 212 -5.45 -14.09 -1.04
N ILE A 213 -5.96 -13.15 -0.25
CA ILE A 213 -6.51 -11.88 -0.75
C ILE A 213 -5.44 -11.08 -1.47
N LEU A 214 -4.26 -10.90 -0.86
CA LEU A 214 -3.15 -10.17 -1.46
C LEU A 214 -2.69 -10.83 -2.75
N LYS A 215 -2.59 -12.15 -2.82
CA LYS A 215 -2.19 -12.87 -4.03
C LYS A 215 -3.20 -12.71 -5.17
N ALA A 216 -4.47 -12.54 -4.86
CA ALA A 216 -5.53 -12.34 -5.86
C ALA A 216 -5.65 -10.89 -6.35
N ALA A 217 -5.02 -9.93 -5.65
CA ALA A 217 -5.02 -8.52 -6.03
C ALA A 217 -4.08 -8.26 -7.22
N GLU A 218 -4.50 -7.38 -8.14
CA GLU A 218 -3.63 -6.88 -9.21
C GLU A 218 -2.76 -5.72 -8.71
N VAL A 219 -3.30 -4.95 -7.76
CA VAL A 219 -2.65 -3.77 -7.18
C VAL A 219 -2.78 -3.78 -5.67
N VAL A 220 -1.69 -3.49 -4.99
CA VAL A 220 -1.65 -3.29 -3.53
C VAL A 220 -1.24 -1.85 -3.26
N CYS A 221 -2.05 -1.14 -2.48
CA CYS A 221 -1.81 0.25 -2.11
C CYS A 221 -1.48 0.36 -0.62
N CYS A 222 -0.41 1.05 -0.27
CA CYS A 222 0.00 1.24 1.13
C CYS A 222 0.74 2.56 1.33
N THR A 223 1.00 2.92 2.59
CA THR A 223 1.95 4.00 2.88
C THR A 223 3.39 3.50 2.70
N CYS A 224 4.34 4.41 2.40
CA CYS A 224 5.76 4.05 2.29
C CYS A 224 6.32 3.33 3.53
N VAL A 225 5.77 3.63 4.71
CA VAL A 225 6.13 2.95 5.97
C VAL A 225 5.43 1.60 6.12
N GLY A 226 4.37 1.35 5.37
CA GLY A 226 3.57 0.12 5.40
C GLY A 226 3.92 -0.87 4.29
N ALA A 227 4.81 -0.48 3.37
CA ALA A 227 5.28 -1.29 2.26
C ALA A 227 6.15 -2.48 2.70
#